data_e91f09fa8c3fc4bcc818aa4d8bfe8a2e
#
_entry.id   e91f09fa8c3fc4bcc818aa4d8bfe8a2e
#
_cell.length_a   1.000
_cell.length_b   1.000
_cell.length_c   1.000
_cell.angle_alpha   90.00
_cell.angle_beta   90.00
_cell.angle_gamma   90.00
#
_symmetry.space_group_name_H-M   'P 1'
#
loop_
_entity.id
_entity.type
_entity.pdbx_description
1 polymer ?
#
loop_
_entity_poly.entity_id
_entity_poly.type
_entity_poly.pdbx_seq_one_letter_code
_entity_poly.pdbx_strand_id
1 'polypeptide(L)'
;MKMNIKNMKTVWGAWICLGLLVPTACSDMFETDSTSVVFESGNRLDSPNDSLYSIMGILAQIQKLGDRYVLMGELRGDLMETTVNADVDLQEISKFEVSASNQYKMMNDYYQVINNCNYAIAHMDTTLVDYEDKVMI
;
A
#
# COMPACT_ATOMS: atom_id res chain seq x y z
N MET A 1 56.00 13.89 17.83
CA MET A 1 55.55 14.57 16.61
C MET A 1 54.53 15.63 16.99
N LYS A 2 54.97 16.93 17.09
CA LYS A 2 54.08 18.02 17.52
C LYS A 2 53.22 18.47 16.34
N MET A 3 51.95 18.21 16.38
CA MET A 3 51.01 18.65 15.37
C MET A 3 50.78 20.17 15.49
N ASN A 4 50.96 20.88 14.41
CA ASN A 4 50.95 22.34 14.38
C ASN A 4 49.48 22.84 14.49
N ILE A 5 49.17 23.72 15.45
CA ILE A 5 47.85 24.22 15.77
C ILE A 5 47.14 24.90 14.56
N LYS A 6 47.89 25.42 13.60
CA LYS A 6 47.36 25.98 12.36
C LYS A 6 46.66 24.92 11.47
N ASN A 7 47.21 23.70 11.43
CA ASN A 7 46.61 22.61 10.63
C ASN A 7 45.37 22.01 11.28
N MET A 8 45.23 22.16 12.60
CA MET A 8 44.05 21.63 13.32
C MET A 8 42.80 22.45 13.03
N LYS A 9 42.91 23.77 12.83
CA LYS A 9 41.78 24.63 12.46
C LYS A 9 41.29 24.36 11.03
N THR A 10 42.17 24.07 10.10
CA THR A 10 41.83 23.70 8.71
C THR A 10 41.19 22.31 8.62
N VAL A 11 41.65 21.35 9.41
CA VAL A 11 41.05 20.02 9.49
C VAL A 11 39.63 20.06 10.10
N TRP A 12 39.44 20.84 11.15
CA TRP A 12 38.10 21.03 11.75
C TRP A 12 37.13 21.76 10.81
N GLY A 13 37.59 22.75 10.06
CA GLY A 13 36.78 23.43 9.04
C GLY A 13 36.36 22.48 7.91
N ALA A 14 37.22 21.58 7.47
CA ALA A 14 36.91 20.58 6.44
C ALA A 14 35.86 19.54 6.92
N TRP A 15 35.92 19.13 8.19
CA TRP A 15 34.92 18.21 8.77
C TRP A 15 33.54 18.84 8.95
N ILE A 16 33.48 20.15 9.28
CA ILE A 16 32.20 20.88 9.40
C ILE A 16 31.57 21.07 8.02
N CYS A 17 32.35 21.35 6.97
CA CYS A 17 31.82 21.47 5.61
C CYS A 17 31.37 20.12 5.05
N LEU A 18 32.03 19.00 5.39
CA LEU A 18 31.62 17.66 4.96
C LEU A 18 30.33 17.20 5.66
N GLY A 19 30.09 17.61 6.91
CA GLY A 19 28.89 17.30 7.67
C GLY A 19 27.64 18.05 7.22
N LEU A 20 27.77 19.19 6.52
CA LEU A 20 26.66 20.02 6.02
C LEU A 20 26.12 19.56 4.64
N LEU A 21 26.81 18.64 3.97
CA LEU A 21 26.40 18.13 2.65
C LEU A 21 25.51 16.88 2.68
N VAL A 22 25.24 16.31 3.85
CA VAL A 22 24.54 15.01 3.97
C VAL A 22 23.01 15.08 4.08
N PRO A 23 22.35 16.18 4.46
CA PRO A 23 20.89 16.13 4.67
C PRO A 23 20.01 16.38 3.45
N THR A 24 20.56 16.70 2.28
CA THR A 24 19.73 17.05 1.11
C THR A 24 19.46 15.89 0.14
N ALA A 25 20.02 14.71 0.38
CA ALA A 25 19.93 13.60 -0.57
C ALA A 25 18.72 12.68 -0.39
N CYS A 26 17.91 12.85 0.67
CA CYS A 26 16.84 11.90 1.00
C CYS A 26 15.42 12.38 0.68
N SER A 27 15.19 13.63 0.32
CA SER A 27 13.82 14.10 0.01
C SER A 27 13.31 13.59 -1.35
N ASP A 28 14.20 13.47 -2.32
CA ASP A 28 13.84 13.09 -3.69
C ASP A 28 13.61 11.58 -3.87
N MET A 29 14.00 10.77 -2.88
CA MET A 29 13.88 9.32 -2.94
C MET A 29 12.51 8.80 -2.46
N PHE A 30 11.72 9.66 -1.80
CA PHE A 30 10.39 9.32 -1.30
C PHE A 30 9.25 9.91 -2.15
N GLU A 31 9.53 10.84 -3.03
CA GLU A 31 8.58 11.31 -4.05
C GLU A 31 8.73 10.44 -5.31
N THR A 32 8.30 9.23 -5.23
CA THR A 32 8.10 8.42 -6.43
C THR A 32 6.73 8.79 -6.98
N ASP A 33 6.70 9.69 -7.95
CA ASP A 33 5.52 9.86 -8.80
C ASP A 33 5.16 8.48 -9.35
N SER A 34 4.00 7.99 -8.96
CA SER A 34 3.50 6.71 -9.46
C SER A 34 3.23 6.84 -10.95
N THR A 35 4.20 6.44 -11.78
CA THR A 35 4.08 6.45 -13.24
C THR A 35 3.01 5.48 -13.77
N SER A 36 2.43 4.64 -12.90
CA SER A 36 1.39 3.66 -13.27
C SER A 36 -0.04 4.18 -13.08
N VAL A 37 -0.22 5.34 -12.43
CA VAL A 37 -1.53 5.96 -12.27
C VAL A 37 -1.38 7.44 -12.61
N VAL A 38 -1.78 7.82 -13.82
CA VAL A 38 -1.90 9.22 -14.21
C VAL A 38 -3.15 9.76 -13.52
N PHE A 39 -2.96 10.38 -12.36
CA PHE A 39 -4.02 11.18 -11.76
C PHE A 39 -4.06 12.51 -12.50
N GLU A 40 -4.84 12.56 -13.58
CA GLU A 40 -5.18 13.86 -14.15
C GLU A 40 -5.93 14.67 -13.09
N SER A 41 -5.51 15.90 -12.89
CA SER A 41 -6.11 16.86 -11.95
C SER A 41 -7.60 17.17 -12.25
N GLY A 42 -8.19 16.52 -13.25
CA GLY A 42 -9.58 16.60 -13.63
C GLY A 42 -10.45 15.41 -13.23
N ASN A 43 -9.86 14.34 -12.67
CA ASN A 43 -10.62 13.15 -12.26
C ASN A 43 -11.14 13.28 -10.81
N ARG A 44 -11.93 14.32 -10.57
CA ARG A 44 -12.70 14.41 -9.33
C ARG A 44 -13.98 13.60 -9.48
N LEU A 45 -14.42 12.99 -8.39
CA LEU A 45 -15.71 12.30 -8.34
C LEU A 45 -16.81 13.36 -8.10
N ASP A 46 -17.03 14.22 -9.12
CA ASP A 46 -17.84 15.44 -9.01
C ASP A 46 -19.34 15.18 -9.24
N SER A 47 -19.68 13.99 -9.72
CA SER A 47 -21.06 13.61 -9.97
C SER A 47 -21.52 12.51 -9.02
N PRO A 48 -22.80 12.49 -8.62
CA PRO A 48 -23.36 11.39 -7.81
C PRO A 48 -23.15 10.02 -8.47
N ASN A 49 -23.21 9.96 -9.80
CA ASN A 49 -22.98 8.72 -10.54
C ASN A 49 -21.52 8.26 -10.47
N ASP A 50 -20.57 9.19 -10.57
CA ASP A 50 -19.13 8.84 -10.49
C ASP A 50 -18.77 8.28 -9.11
N SER A 51 -19.32 8.89 -8.07
CA SER A 51 -19.18 8.42 -6.69
C SER A 51 -19.80 7.04 -6.53
N LEU A 52 -20.99 6.81 -7.04
CA LEU A 52 -21.67 5.51 -6.98
C LEU A 52 -20.86 4.44 -7.72
N TYR A 53 -20.42 4.71 -8.94
CA TYR A 53 -19.63 3.76 -9.72
C TYR A 53 -18.26 3.45 -9.09
N SER A 54 -17.63 4.44 -8.47
CA SER A 54 -16.39 4.24 -7.71
C SER A 54 -16.60 3.26 -6.56
N ILE A 55 -17.64 3.44 -5.76
CA ILE A 55 -17.99 2.56 -4.63
C ILE A 55 -18.34 1.15 -5.13
N MET A 56 -19.16 1.04 -6.16
CA MET A 56 -19.49 -0.26 -6.75
C MET A 56 -18.26 -0.99 -7.28
N GLY A 57 -17.30 -0.26 -7.85
CA GLY A 57 -16.01 -0.79 -8.28
C GLY A 57 -15.18 -1.33 -7.11
N ILE A 58 -15.15 -0.61 -5.98
CA ILE A 58 -14.49 -1.04 -4.74
C ILE A 58 -15.16 -2.30 -4.18
N LEU A 59 -16.49 -2.31 -4.09
CA LEU A 59 -17.23 -3.48 -3.61
C LEU A 59 -17.00 -4.72 -4.48
N ALA A 60 -16.94 -4.56 -5.81
CA ALA A 60 -16.62 -5.65 -6.72
C ALA A 60 -15.20 -6.20 -6.51
N GLN A 61 -14.24 -5.35 -6.15
CA GLN A 61 -12.88 -5.79 -5.80
C GLN A 61 -12.85 -6.51 -4.45
N ILE A 62 -13.57 -6.02 -3.45
CA ILE A 62 -13.72 -6.69 -2.14
C ILE A 62 -14.36 -8.07 -2.33
N GLN A 63 -15.39 -8.18 -3.17
CA GLN A 63 -16.02 -9.46 -3.47
C GLN A 63 -15.04 -10.49 -4.03
N LYS A 64 -14.10 -10.08 -4.89
CA LYS A 64 -13.04 -10.97 -5.40
C LYS A 64 -12.08 -11.47 -4.32
N LEU A 65 -11.93 -10.74 -3.23
CA LEU A 65 -11.10 -11.14 -2.09
C LEU A 65 -11.81 -12.08 -1.13
N GLY A 66 -13.14 -12.21 -1.21
CA GLY A 66 -13.97 -12.98 -0.29
C GLY A 66 -13.52 -14.43 -0.17
N ASP A 67 -13.30 -15.11 -1.27
CA ASP A 67 -12.82 -16.50 -1.29
C ASP A 67 -11.48 -16.65 -0.59
N ARG A 68 -10.53 -15.75 -0.89
CA ARG A 68 -9.20 -15.76 -0.28
C ARG A 68 -9.28 -15.50 1.22
N TYR A 69 -10.12 -14.57 1.65
CA TYR A 69 -10.33 -14.26 3.06
C TYR A 69 -10.87 -15.47 3.82
N VAL A 70 -11.90 -16.13 3.27
CA VAL A 70 -12.50 -17.33 3.86
C VAL A 70 -11.49 -18.46 3.92
N LEU A 71 -10.84 -18.79 2.80
CA LEU A 71 -9.86 -19.88 2.74
C LEU A 71 -8.70 -19.67 3.71
N MET A 72 -8.14 -18.46 3.75
CA MET A 72 -7.03 -18.16 4.66
C MET A 72 -7.44 -18.18 6.14
N GLY A 73 -8.66 -17.77 6.46
CA GLY A 73 -9.20 -17.78 7.81
C GLY A 73 -9.60 -19.17 8.27
N GLU A 74 -10.45 -19.83 7.52
CA GLU A 74 -11.10 -21.08 7.94
C GLU A 74 -10.17 -22.30 7.91
N LEU A 75 -9.24 -22.37 6.92
CA LEU A 75 -8.22 -23.43 6.89
C LEU A 75 -7.23 -23.33 8.06
N ARG A 76 -6.97 -22.11 8.55
CA ARG A 76 -6.08 -21.88 9.69
C ARG A 76 -6.81 -21.91 11.02
N GLY A 77 -8.12 -21.73 10.99
CA GLY A 77 -9.00 -21.75 12.16
C GLY A 77 -9.59 -23.13 12.51
N ASP A 78 -9.16 -24.20 11.85
CA ASP A 78 -9.67 -25.58 12.01
C ASP A 78 -11.17 -25.75 11.68
N LEU A 79 -11.76 -24.79 10.97
CA LEU A 79 -13.16 -24.89 10.52
C LEU A 79 -13.29 -25.55 9.15
N MET A 80 -12.19 -25.62 8.39
CA MET A 80 -12.10 -26.31 7.10
C MET A 80 -10.87 -27.23 7.07
N GLU A 81 -10.98 -28.31 6.32
CA GLU A 81 -9.89 -29.26 6.10
C GLU A 81 -9.65 -29.44 4.59
N THR A 82 -8.38 -29.57 4.20
CA THR A 82 -8.02 -29.84 2.82
C THR A 82 -8.20 -31.31 2.49
N THR A 83 -8.80 -31.60 1.32
CA THR A 83 -8.85 -32.95 0.76
C THR A 83 -7.50 -33.33 0.16
N VAL A 84 -7.28 -34.64 -0.09
CA VAL A 84 -6.06 -35.14 -0.74
C VAL A 84 -5.86 -34.60 -2.17
N ASN A 85 -6.91 -34.11 -2.79
CA ASN A 85 -6.88 -33.52 -4.14
C ASN A 85 -6.88 -31.99 -4.11
N ALA A 86 -6.76 -31.37 -2.93
CA ALA A 86 -6.67 -29.92 -2.84
C ALA A 86 -5.37 -29.42 -3.49
N ASP A 87 -5.44 -28.19 -3.99
CA ASP A 87 -4.27 -27.48 -4.51
C ASP A 87 -3.14 -27.44 -3.47
N VAL A 88 -1.91 -27.53 -3.92
CA VAL A 88 -0.71 -27.49 -3.08
C VAL A 88 -0.67 -26.25 -2.21
N ASP A 89 -1.04 -25.10 -2.76
CA ASP A 89 -1.08 -23.83 -2.04
C ASP A 89 -2.08 -23.84 -0.86
N LEU A 90 -3.23 -24.50 -1.04
CA LEU A 90 -4.21 -24.69 0.05
C LEU A 90 -3.71 -25.66 1.12
N GLN A 91 -3.01 -26.73 0.70
CA GLN A 91 -2.39 -27.66 1.64
C GLN A 91 -1.29 -27.01 2.48
N GLU A 92 -0.48 -26.12 1.88
CA GLU A 92 0.52 -25.32 2.60
C GLU A 92 -0.12 -24.43 3.66
N ILE A 93 -1.27 -23.80 3.34
CA ILE A 93 -2.00 -22.94 4.29
C ILE A 93 -2.50 -23.78 5.47
N SER A 94 -3.12 -24.92 5.19
CA SER A 94 -3.65 -25.82 6.22
C SER A 94 -2.54 -26.35 7.15
N LYS A 95 -1.33 -26.57 6.62
CA LYS A 95 -0.16 -27.04 7.39
C LYS A 95 0.64 -25.91 8.06
N PHE A 96 0.27 -24.65 7.87
CA PHE A 96 1.02 -23.48 8.33
C PHE A 96 2.44 -23.36 7.72
N GLU A 97 2.67 -23.98 6.55
CA GLU A 97 3.97 -24.00 5.85
C GLU A 97 3.90 -23.25 4.54
N VAL A 98 3.43 -22.00 4.58
CA VAL A 98 3.17 -21.19 3.37
C VAL A 98 4.46 -20.75 2.70
N SER A 99 4.69 -21.27 1.48
CA SER A 99 5.86 -20.94 0.66
C SER A 99 5.85 -19.48 0.15
N ALA A 100 7.01 -19.02 -0.32
CA ALA A 100 7.13 -17.67 -0.89
C ALA A 100 6.31 -17.49 -2.17
N SER A 101 6.06 -18.55 -2.93
CA SER A 101 5.31 -18.55 -4.18
C SER A 101 3.81 -18.80 -4.05
N ASN A 102 3.32 -19.04 -2.83
CA ASN A 102 1.90 -19.33 -2.60
C ASN A 102 1.01 -18.18 -3.06
N GLN A 103 0.03 -18.47 -3.94
CA GLN A 103 -0.84 -17.47 -4.56
C GLN A 103 -1.77 -16.77 -3.57
N TYR A 104 -2.20 -17.45 -2.53
CA TYR A 104 -3.16 -16.90 -1.57
C TYR A 104 -2.56 -15.85 -0.64
N LYS A 105 -1.24 -15.83 -0.45
CA LYS A 105 -0.57 -14.83 0.38
C LYS A 105 -0.33 -13.48 -0.30
N MET A 106 -0.57 -13.39 -1.62
CA MET A 106 -0.34 -12.17 -2.38
C MET A 106 -1.23 -11.04 -1.88
N MET A 107 -0.59 -9.96 -1.43
CA MET A 107 -1.28 -8.81 -0.83
C MET A 107 -1.64 -7.70 -1.84
N ASN A 108 -1.23 -7.81 -3.11
CA ASN A 108 -1.43 -6.77 -4.11
C ASN A 108 -2.89 -6.35 -4.24
N ASP A 109 -3.81 -7.33 -4.29
CA ASP A 109 -5.24 -7.04 -4.46
C ASP A 109 -5.84 -6.32 -3.24
N TYR A 110 -5.35 -6.63 -2.02
CA TYR A 110 -5.74 -5.92 -0.80
C TYR A 110 -5.28 -4.47 -0.83
N TYR A 111 -4.03 -4.22 -1.20
CA TYR A 111 -3.51 -2.86 -1.34
C TYR A 111 -4.19 -2.08 -2.45
N GLN A 112 -4.61 -2.74 -3.52
CA GLN A 112 -5.39 -2.10 -4.58
C GLN A 112 -6.75 -1.61 -4.05
N VAL A 113 -7.45 -2.42 -3.26
CA VAL A 113 -8.70 -2.00 -2.60
C VAL A 113 -8.45 -0.81 -1.68
N ILE A 114 -7.41 -0.88 -0.82
CA ILE A 114 -7.06 0.21 0.10
C ILE A 114 -6.77 1.51 -0.67
N ASN A 115 -5.99 1.43 -1.74
CA ASN A 115 -5.67 2.60 -2.57
C ASN A 115 -6.93 3.20 -3.22
N ASN A 116 -7.83 2.36 -3.72
CA ASN A 116 -9.08 2.83 -4.32
C ASN A 116 -10.02 3.46 -3.28
N CYS A 117 -10.06 2.92 -2.06
CA CYS A 117 -10.79 3.54 -0.95
C CYS A 117 -10.20 4.91 -0.60
N ASN A 118 -8.89 5.00 -0.44
CA ASN A 118 -8.20 6.25 -0.14
C ASN A 118 -8.42 7.28 -1.26
N TYR A 119 -8.38 6.85 -2.52
CA TYR A 119 -8.68 7.71 -3.66
C TYR A 119 -10.13 8.23 -3.60
N ALA A 120 -11.10 7.35 -3.39
CA ALA A 120 -12.50 7.74 -3.30
C ALA A 120 -12.73 8.76 -2.17
N ILE A 121 -12.18 8.51 -0.98
CA ILE A 121 -12.28 9.43 0.17
C ILE A 121 -11.66 10.80 -0.15
N ALA A 122 -10.49 10.82 -0.80
CA ALA A 122 -9.78 12.06 -1.10
C ALA A 122 -10.41 12.90 -2.22
N HIS A 123 -11.13 12.28 -3.15
CA HIS A 123 -11.63 12.95 -4.37
C HIS A 123 -13.14 13.02 -4.47
N MET A 124 -13.87 12.38 -3.57
CA MET A 124 -15.33 12.48 -3.53
C MET A 124 -15.75 13.88 -3.09
N ASP A 125 -16.71 14.47 -3.80
CA ASP A 125 -17.24 15.78 -3.45
C ASP A 125 -18.11 15.66 -2.18
N THR A 126 -17.69 16.33 -1.11
CA THR A 126 -18.38 16.35 0.19
C THR A 126 -19.68 17.17 0.18
N THR A 127 -19.92 17.94 -0.89
CA THR A 127 -21.13 18.74 -1.03
C THR A 127 -22.29 17.95 -1.64
N LEU A 128 -22.02 16.75 -2.16
CA LEU A 128 -23.06 15.88 -2.69
C LEU A 128 -23.95 15.34 -1.57
N VAL A 129 -25.25 15.31 -1.80
CA VAL A 129 -26.29 14.96 -0.81
C VAL A 129 -26.07 13.61 -0.14
N ASP A 130 -25.47 12.65 -0.85
CA ASP A 130 -25.27 11.27 -0.35
C ASP A 130 -23.83 10.98 0.11
N TYR A 131 -23.03 12.00 0.37
CA TYR A 131 -21.62 11.81 0.72
C TYR A 131 -21.46 10.98 1.99
N GLU A 132 -22.19 11.32 3.06
CA GLU A 132 -22.08 10.63 4.36
C GLU A 132 -22.47 9.16 4.26
N ASP A 133 -23.50 8.84 3.50
CA ASP A 133 -23.94 7.46 3.29
C ASP A 133 -22.91 6.62 2.52
N LYS A 134 -22.11 7.25 1.65
CA LYS A 134 -21.10 6.58 0.84
C LYS A 134 -19.77 6.38 1.54
N VAL A 135 -19.41 7.24 2.49
CA VAL A 135 -18.15 7.15 3.24
C VAL A 135 -18.20 6.08 4.33
N MET A 136 -19.40 5.67 4.76
CA MET A 136 -19.57 4.64 5.78
C MET A 136 -19.47 3.20 5.26
N ILE A 137 -19.28 2.99 3.97
CA ILE A 137 -19.04 1.67 3.35
C ILE A 137 -17.55 1.38 3.28
#